data_81791bd3f7d010a55fb79ffcee6b7f32
#
_entry.id   81791bd3f7d010a55fb79ffcee6b7f32
#
_cell.length_a   1.000
_cell.length_b   1.000
_cell.length_c   1.000
_cell.angle_alpha   90.00
_cell.angle_beta   90.00
_cell.angle_gamma   90.00
#
_symmetry.space_group_name_H-M   'P 1'
#
loop_
_entity.id
_entity.type
_entity.pdbx_description
1 polymer ?
#
loop_
_entity_poly.entity_id
_entity_poly.type
_entity_poly.pdbx_seq_one_letter_code
_entity_poly.pdbx_strand_id
1 'polypeptide(L)'
;MSDTLAGSAASLRPVVTLFESYGSGAGYIGPRVATALGLPFHEQAFSSEEIEDAAERRESEGVLSRFFGTVGGSYAGLDGPSVPMAQRDDYELVLENTRIVQDEANQGGVIVGRNGALILANRARALHVKLDGPLAQRVERAAKESGIDTERAARRQKREDQVRAEISLEFYHWDPRETDRYDLVVNTGTMDLDTCVDIIVAAARIKARPTSAASAGGEVN
;
A
#
# COMPACT_ATOMS: atom_id res chain seq x y z
N MET A 1 22.30 -24.40 20.97
CA MET A 1 21.34 -23.30 21.13
C MET A 1 21.08 -22.61 19.76
N SER A 2 20.78 -23.36 18.70
CA SER A 2 20.64 -22.82 17.33
C SER A 2 19.28 -23.09 16.67
N ASP A 3 18.30 -23.65 17.39
CA ASP A 3 17.02 -24.08 16.80
C ASP A 3 15.87 -23.07 16.90
N THR A 4 16.07 -21.92 17.58
CA THR A 4 14.97 -21.00 17.88
C THR A 4 14.69 -19.98 16.75
N LEU A 5 15.63 -19.75 15.83
CA LEU A 5 15.48 -18.75 14.77
C LEU A 5 14.82 -19.29 13.49
N ALA A 6 14.92 -20.58 13.22
CA ALA A 6 14.31 -21.20 12.03
C ALA A 6 12.79 -21.36 12.14
N GLY A 7 12.26 -21.51 13.36
CA GLY A 7 10.81 -21.65 13.60
C GLY A 7 10.00 -20.37 13.36
N SER A 8 10.63 -19.18 13.46
CA SER A 8 9.94 -17.90 13.36
C SER A 8 9.51 -17.54 11.93
N ALA A 9 10.35 -17.83 10.93
CA ALA A 9 10.06 -17.45 9.53
C ALA A 9 8.97 -18.32 8.88
N ALA A 10 8.81 -19.57 9.30
CA ALA A 10 7.79 -20.49 8.76
C ALA A 10 6.36 -20.13 9.22
N SER A 11 6.21 -19.38 10.30
CA SER A 11 4.91 -18.98 10.87
C SER A 11 4.36 -17.68 10.28
N LEU A 12 5.18 -16.87 9.58
CA LEU A 12 4.74 -15.60 9.03
C LEU A 12 3.71 -15.80 7.92
N ARG A 13 2.58 -15.13 8.05
CA ARG A 13 1.55 -15.11 7.01
C ARG A 13 2.02 -14.28 5.81
N PRO A 14 1.63 -14.65 4.57
CA PRO A 14 1.93 -13.87 3.38
C PRO A 14 1.32 -12.48 3.45
N VAL A 15 2.01 -11.52 2.85
CA VAL A 15 1.53 -10.14 2.69
C VAL A 15 1.73 -9.71 1.25
N VAL A 16 0.79 -8.97 0.70
CA VAL A 16 0.93 -8.25 -0.56
C VAL A 16 0.72 -6.77 -0.28
N THR A 17 1.70 -5.94 -0.58
CA THR A 17 1.50 -4.48 -0.55
C THR A 17 1.25 -3.98 -1.96
N LEU A 18 0.23 -3.13 -2.14
CA LEU A 18 -0.12 -2.53 -3.42
C LEU A 18 0.10 -1.01 -3.32
N PHE A 19 1.03 -0.48 -4.10
CA PHE A 19 1.05 0.97 -4.38
C PHE A 19 0.25 1.22 -5.66
N GLU A 20 -0.58 2.24 -5.66
CA GLU A 20 -1.38 2.64 -6.81
C GLU A 20 -0.98 4.02 -7.31
N SER A 21 -0.61 4.14 -8.59
CA SER A 21 -0.79 5.38 -9.33
C SER A 21 -2.29 5.56 -9.59
N TYR A 22 -2.87 6.72 -9.25
CA TYR A 22 -4.32 6.96 -9.31
C TYR A 22 -4.96 6.41 -10.58
N GLY A 23 -6.04 5.65 -10.42
CA GLY A 23 -6.78 5.04 -11.50
C GLY A 23 -6.13 3.79 -12.13
N SER A 24 -5.12 3.19 -11.47
CA SER A 24 -4.54 1.92 -11.92
C SER A 24 -5.36 0.70 -11.50
N GLY A 25 -6.49 0.86 -10.81
CA GLY A 25 -7.46 -0.19 -10.53
C GLY A 25 -7.20 -0.98 -9.25
N ALA A 26 -6.54 -0.40 -8.25
CA ALA A 26 -6.31 -1.08 -6.97
C ALA A 26 -7.61 -1.48 -6.28
N GLY A 27 -8.66 -0.67 -6.38
CA GLY A 27 -9.99 -0.99 -5.84
C GLY A 27 -10.64 -2.23 -6.46
N TYR A 28 -10.28 -2.57 -7.71
CA TYR A 28 -10.73 -3.81 -8.36
C TYR A 28 -9.79 -4.98 -8.03
N ILE A 29 -8.48 -4.76 -8.15
CA ILE A 29 -7.44 -5.79 -8.03
C ILE A 29 -7.27 -6.24 -6.58
N GLY A 30 -7.17 -5.31 -5.63
CA GLY A 30 -6.84 -5.62 -4.23
C GLY A 30 -7.78 -6.63 -3.57
N PRO A 31 -9.11 -6.39 -3.55
CA PRO A 31 -10.07 -7.32 -2.96
C PRO A 31 -10.06 -8.72 -3.62
N ARG A 32 -9.82 -8.78 -4.96
CA ARG A 32 -9.76 -10.05 -5.70
C ARG A 32 -8.50 -10.84 -5.39
N VAL A 33 -7.36 -10.17 -5.29
CA VAL A 33 -6.10 -10.79 -4.83
C VAL A 33 -6.26 -11.32 -3.41
N ALA A 34 -6.86 -10.55 -2.51
CA ALA A 34 -7.12 -10.96 -1.14
C ALA A 34 -8.00 -12.21 -1.08
N THR A 35 -9.12 -12.22 -1.82
CA THR A 35 -10.03 -13.36 -1.93
C THR A 35 -9.32 -14.60 -2.47
N ALA A 36 -8.54 -14.46 -3.57
CA ALA A 36 -7.83 -15.59 -4.21
C ALA A 36 -6.71 -16.18 -3.35
N LEU A 37 -6.16 -15.38 -2.42
CA LEU A 37 -5.13 -15.81 -1.46
C LEU A 37 -5.72 -16.23 -0.10
N GLY A 38 -7.00 -15.99 0.15
CA GLY A 38 -7.64 -16.23 1.46
C GLY A 38 -7.08 -15.31 2.55
N LEU A 39 -6.76 -14.07 2.20
CA LEU A 39 -6.16 -13.06 3.08
C LEU A 39 -7.15 -11.92 3.36
N PRO A 40 -7.03 -11.23 4.52
CA PRO A 40 -7.71 -9.96 4.75
C PRO A 40 -7.34 -8.91 3.70
N PHE A 41 -8.27 -7.99 3.43
CA PHE A 41 -8.03 -6.81 2.58
C PHE A 41 -8.05 -5.55 3.44
N HIS A 42 -7.01 -4.74 3.31
CA HIS A 42 -6.85 -3.46 4.00
C HIS A 42 -6.81 -2.36 2.97
N GLU A 43 -7.87 -1.57 2.95
CA GLU A 43 -8.04 -0.48 2.00
C GLU A 43 -7.03 0.65 2.21
N GLN A 44 -6.95 1.50 1.20
CA GLN A 44 -6.19 2.74 1.29
C GLN A 44 -6.70 3.60 2.44
N ALA A 45 -5.78 4.32 3.09
CA ALA A 45 -6.09 5.15 4.26
C ALA A 45 -7.04 6.32 3.97
N PHE A 46 -7.11 6.78 2.72
CA PHE A 46 -7.91 7.94 2.30
C PHE A 46 -8.65 7.65 1.01
N SER A 47 -9.89 8.10 0.93
CA SER A 47 -10.66 8.14 -0.31
C SER A 47 -10.26 9.36 -1.17
N SER A 48 -10.60 9.30 -2.45
CA SER A 48 -10.41 10.42 -3.37
C SER A 48 -11.23 11.65 -2.97
N GLU A 49 -12.42 11.43 -2.40
CA GLU A 49 -13.29 12.47 -1.88
C GLU A 49 -12.66 13.20 -0.70
N GLU A 50 -12.10 12.48 0.26
CA GLU A 50 -11.41 13.07 1.43
C GLU A 50 -10.21 13.92 1.01
N ILE A 51 -9.44 13.46 -0.01
CA ILE A 51 -8.33 14.23 -0.58
C ILE A 51 -8.82 15.50 -1.29
N GLU A 52 -9.90 15.40 -2.05
CA GLU A 52 -10.53 16.54 -2.75
C GLU A 52 -11.06 17.56 -1.76
N ASP A 53 -11.83 17.13 -0.76
CA ASP A 53 -12.38 17.95 0.30
C ASP A 53 -11.31 18.64 1.16
N ALA A 54 -10.23 17.94 1.49
CA ALA A 54 -9.11 18.51 2.23
C ALA A 54 -8.40 19.61 1.45
N ALA A 55 -8.36 19.50 0.12
CA ALA A 55 -7.76 20.52 -0.73
C ALA A 55 -8.67 21.75 -0.93
N GLU A 56 -9.99 21.56 -0.94
CA GLU A 56 -10.95 22.68 -1.05
C GLU A 56 -11.06 23.49 0.24
N ARG A 57 -10.90 22.86 1.39
CA ARG A 57 -10.91 23.52 2.70
C ARG A 57 -9.66 24.32 3.03
N ARG A 58 -8.89 24.72 2.05
CA ARG A 58 -7.65 25.50 2.19
C ARG A 58 -7.85 26.77 2.99
N GLU A 59 -7.66 26.72 4.29
CA GLU A 59 -7.16 27.85 5.06
C GLU A 59 -6.26 27.35 6.19
N SER A 60 -4.97 27.69 6.10
CA SER A 60 -3.94 27.83 7.13
C SER A 60 -3.26 26.65 7.80
N GLU A 61 -3.60 25.40 7.59
CA GLU A 61 -2.84 24.26 8.16
C GLU A 61 -2.33 23.32 7.08
N GLY A 62 -1.09 22.84 7.21
CA GLY A 62 -0.43 22.00 6.21
C GLY A 62 -1.27 20.79 5.79
N VAL A 63 -1.29 20.50 4.48
CA VAL A 63 -2.07 19.41 3.87
C VAL A 63 -1.84 18.08 4.59
N LEU A 64 -0.64 17.88 5.11
CA LEU A 64 -0.17 16.65 5.72
C LEU A 64 -0.74 16.39 7.12
N SER A 65 -0.84 17.40 7.99
CA SER A 65 -1.43 17.21 9.32
C SER A 65 -2.93 16.86 9.23
N ARG A 66 -3.62 17.28 8.18
CA ARG A 66 -5.01 16.91 7.93
C ARG A 66 -5.15 15.48 7.41
N PHE A 67 -4.23 15.03 6.56
CA PHE A 67 -4.23 13.65 6.08
C PHE A 67 -4.01 12.65 7.19
N PHE A 68 -2.99 12.85 8.00
CA PHE A 68 -2.73 11.98 9.15
C PHE A 68 -3.82 12.08 10.21
N GLY A 69 -4.47 13.23 10.28
CA GLY A 69 -5.55 13.47 11.15
C GLY A 69 -6.80 12.66 10.90
N THR A 70 -7.10 12.39 9.66
CA THR A 70 -8.22 11.55 9.26
C THR A 70 -7.89 10.07 9.49
N VAL A 71 -6.63 9.65 9.36
CA VAL A 71 -6.19 8.28 9.68
C VAL A 71 -6.38 7.95 11.16
N GLY A 72 -6.03 8.85 12.07
CA GLY A 72 -6.27 8.67 13.51
C GLY A 72 -7.76 8.61 13.87
N GLY A 73 -8.62 9.27 13.12
CA GLY A 73 -10.08 9.27 13.34
C GLY A 73 -10.78 7.99 12.90
N SER A 74 -10.34 7.35 11.83
CA SER A 74 -10.94 6.10 11.34
C SER A 74 -10.59 4.88 12.19
N TYR A 75 -9.57 4.96 13.03
CA TYR A 75 -9.18 3.91 13.97
C TYR A 75 -9.60 4.16 15.42
N ALA A 76 -10.35 5.23 15.71
CA ALA A 76 -10.89 5.56 17.04
C ALA A 76 -12.03 4.65 17.52
N GLY A 77 -12.07 3.41 17.07
CA GLY A 77 -12.91 2.35 17.65
C GLY A 77 -12.35 1.75 18.94
N LEU A 78 -11.24 2.26 19.46
CA LEU A 78 -10.67 1.89 20.75
C LEU A 78 -10.71 3.09 21.68
N ASP A 79 -11.54 3.00 22.71
CA ASP A 79 -11.74 4.01 23.76
C ASP A 79 -10.41 4.52 24.36
N GLY A 80 -9.96 5.69 23.89
CA GLY A 80 -8.89 6.45 24.47
C GLY A 80 -9.20 7.95 24.39
N PRO A 81 -8.74 8.79 25.34
CA PRO A 81 -9.05 10.22 25.35
C PRO A 81 -8.52 10.88 24.07
N SER A 82 -9.44 11.49 23.32
CA SER A 82 -9.17 12.25 22.09
C SER A 82 -8.22 13.41 22.39
N VAL A 83 -6.94 13.26 22.05
CA VAL A 83 -6.03 14.41 22.04
C VAL A 83 -6.34 15.23 20.79
N PRO A 84 -6.55 16.56 20.89
CA PRO A 84 -6.78 17.39 19.72
C PRO A 84 -5.60 17.27 18.76
N MET A 85 -5.91 17.04 17.51
CA MET A 85 -5.02 16.69 16.42
C MET A 85 -3.96 17.73 16.08
N ALA A 86 -4.19 19.00 16.38
CA ALA A 86 -3.25 20.11 16.19
C ALA A 86 -1.96 20.01 17.03
N GLN A 87 -1.82 18.97 17.85
CA GLN A 87 -0.67 18.79 18.77
C GLN A 87 0.07 17.47 18.57
N ARG A 88 -0.28 16.66 17.56
CA ARG A 88 0.50 15.46 17.27
C ARG A 88 1.73 15.82 16.45
N ASP A 89 2.89 15.43 16.92
CA ASP A 89 4.14 15.54 16.18
C ASP A 89 4.12 14.62 14.96
N ASP A 90 4.63 15.07 13.82
CA ASP A 90 4.74 14.30 12.58
C ASP A 90 5.39 12.93 12.81
N TYR A 91 6.32 12.85 13.74
CA TYR A 91 6.95 11.62 14.17
C TYR A 91 5.97 10.61 14.80
N GLU A 92 5.03 11.07 15.63
CA GLU A 92 3.99 10.20 16.22
C GLU A 92 3.09 9.60 15.14
N LEU A 93 2.76 10.38 14.10
CA LEU A 93 1.94 9.92 12.98
C LEU A 93 2.64 8.84 12.15
N VAL A 94 3.94 8.99 11.92
CA VAL A 94 4.77 7.98 11.24
C VAL A 94 4.84 6.69 12.05
N LEU A 95 5.02 6.80 13.37
CA LEU A 95 5.06 5.63 14.26
C LEU A 95 3.73 4.90 14.30
N GLU A 96 2.61 5.64 14.37
CA GLU A 96 1.27 5.07 14.38
C GLU A 96 0.97 4.32 13.07
N ASN A 97 1.21 4.95 11.92
CA ASN A 97 1.05 4.28 10.61
C ASN A 97 1.94 3.04 10.50
N THR A 98 3.19 3.14 10.94
CA THR A 98 4.12 2.00 10.92
C THR A 98 3.60 0.85 11.77
N ARG A 99 3.08 1.13 12.99
CA ARG A 99 2.49 0.11 13.86
C ARG A 99 1.27 -0.55 13.21
N ILE A 100 0.36 0.24 12.65
CA ILE A 100 -0.84 -0.28 11.98
C ILE A 100 -0.46 -1.23 10.84
N VAL A 101 0.45 -0.81 9.95
CA VAL A 101 0.91 -1.64 8.82
C VAL A 101 1.58 -2.93 9.31
N GLN A 102 2.35 -2.87 10.39
CA GLN A 102 2.98 -4.06 10.98
C GLN A 102 1.94 -5.00 11.61
N ASP A 103 0.93 -4.48 12.30
CA ASP A 103 -0.12 -5.27 12.93
C ASP A 103 -1.00 -5.95 11.88
N GLU A 104 -1.39 -5.25 10.81
CA GLU A 104 -2.07 -5.82 9.65
C GLU A 104 -1.21 -6.93 9.00
N ALA A 105 0.06 -6.65 8.79
CA ALA A 105 1.00 -7.62 8.21
C ALA A 105 1.17 -8.88 9.09
N ASN A 106 1.10 -8.76 10.41
CA ASN A 106 1.20 -9.92 11.33
C ASN A 106 0.02 -10.88 11.18
N GLN A 107 -1.14 -10.36 10.81
CA GLN A 107 -2.31 -11.17 10.47
C GLN A 107 -2.24 -11.73 9.05
N GLY A 108 -1.30 -11.23 8.21
CA GLY A 108 -1.26 -11.44 6.78
C GLY A 108 -2.31 -10.56 6.11
N GLY A 109 -2.12 -10.21 4.85
CA GLY A 109 -3.12 -9.38 4.17
C GLY A 109 -2.66 -8.80 2.84
N VAL A 110 -3.62 -8.20 2.13
CA VAL A 110 -3.38 -7.31 1.00
C VAL A 110 -3.58 -5.89 1.49
N ILE A 111 -2.51 -5.10 1.53
CA ILE A 111 -2.48 -3.74 2.10
C ILE A 111 -2.28 -2.74 0.98
N VAL A 112 -3.20 -1.78 0.83
CA VAL A 112 -3.10 -0.74 -0.22
C VAL A 112 -2.51 0.54 0.35
N GLY A 113 -1.47 1.07 -0.28
CA GLY A 113 -0.81 2.32 0.07
C GLY A 113 0.01 2.27 1.36
N ARG A 114 -0.14 3.30 2.21
CA ARG A 114 0.43 3.43 3.57
C ARG A 114 1.94 3.23 3.69
N ASN A 115 2.68 3.46 2.61
CA ASN A 115 4.11 3.16 2.55
C ASN A 115 4.46 1.69 2.87
N GLY A 116 3.54 0.77 2.63
CA GLY A 116 3.67 -0.64 2.98
C GLY A 116 4.93 -1.30 2.39
N ALA A 117 5.30 -0.98 1.16
CA ALA A 117 6.51 -1.51 0.52
C ALA A 117 7.80 -1.11 1.25
N LEU A 118 7.85 0.09 1.83
CA LEU A 118 8.98 0.55 2.62
C LEU A 118 8.97 -0.04 4.04
N ILE A 119 7.82 0.06 4.73
CA ILE A 119 7.67 -0.40 6.12
C ILE A 119 7.94 -1.90 6.24
N LEU A 120 7.54 -2.67 5.23
CA LEU A 120 7.67 -4.12 5.20
C LEU A 120 8.80 -4.63 4.30
N ALA A 121 9.74 -3.76 3.88
CA ALA A 121 10.82 -4.07 2.93
C ALA A 121 11.64 -5.32 3.32
N ASN A 122 11.84 -5.53 4.62
CA ASN A 122 12.62 -6.67 5.14
C ASN A 122 11.73 -7.82 5.64
N ARG A 123 10.42 -7.75 5.41
CA ARG A 123 9.52 -8.80 5.86
C ARG A 123 9.58 -10.01 4.93
N ALA A 124 9.96 -11.15 5.49
CA ALA A 124 9.89 -12.40 4.74
C ALA A 124 8.45 -12.69 4.27
N ARG A 125 8.29 -13.21 3.04
CA ARG A 125 7.01 -13.56 2.42
C ARG A 125 6.10 -12.36 2.12
N ALA A 126 6.65 -11.14 2.07
CA ALA A 126 5.96 -9.96 1.58
C ALA A 126 6.27 -9.77 0.08
N LEU A 127 5.22 -9.58 -0.72
CA LEU A 127 5.30 -9.19 -2.13
C LEU A 127 4.94 -7.71 -2.25
N HIS A 128 5.83 -6.90 -2.82
CA HIS A 128 5.60 -5.48 -3.04
C HIS A 128 5.28 -5.23 -4.50
N VAL A 129 4.08 -4.70 -4.77
CA VAL A 129 3.55 -4.49 -6.12
C VAL A 129 3.24 -3.02 -6.34
N LYS A 130 3.68 -2.48 -7.48
CA LYS A 130 3.24 -1.19 -7.99
C LYS A 130 2.26 -1.41 -9.14
N LEU A 131 1.08 -0.82 -9.03
CA LEU A 131 0.11 -0.73 -10.11
C LEU A 131 0.27 0.61 -10.82
N ASP A 132 0.53 0.59 -12.13
CA ASP A 132 0.74 1.78 -12.94
C ASP A 132 0.15 1.56 -14.35
N GLY A 133 0.32 2.52 -15.22
CA GLY A 133 -0.11 2.44 -16.61
C GLY A 133 -0.14 3.81 -17.29
N PRO A 134 -0.42 3.85 -18.58
CA PRO A 134 -0.52 5.10 -19.33
C PRO A 134 -1.53 6.06 -18.70
N LEU A 135 -1.11 7.30 -18.49
CA LEU A 135 -1.89 8.32 -17.78
C LEU A 135 -3.32 8.45 -18.30
N ALA A 136 -3.49 8.54 -19.62
CA ALA A 136 -4.81 8.71 -20.24
C ALA A 136 -5.78 7.58 -19.87
N GLN A 137 -5.29 6.33 -19.89
CA GLN A 137 -6.10 5.15 -19.57
C GLN A 137 -6.45 5.09 -18.07
N ARG A 138 -5.53 5.48 -17.19
CA ARG A 138 -5.78 5.57 -15.75
C ARG A 138 -6.86 6.62 -15.44
N VAL A 139 -6.77 7.80 -16.06
CA VAL A 139 -7.76 8.87 -15.91
C VAL A 139 -9.13 8.44 -16.46
N GLU A 140 -9.18 7.82 -17.61
CA GLU A 140 -10.44 7.32 -18.21
C GLU A 140 -11.10 6.25 -17.31
N ARG A 141 -10.31 5.32 -16.79
CA ARG A 141 -10.81 4.30 -15.85
C ARG A 141 -11.39 4.93 -14.61
N ALA A 142 -10.64 5.84 -13.98
CA ALA A 142 -11.08 6.52 -12.77
C ALA A 142 -12.35 7.34 -12.99
N ALA A 143 -12.47 8.04 -14.12
CA ALA A 143 -13.67 8.76 -14.49
C ALA A 143 -14.89 7.84 -14.56
N LYS A 144 -14.73 6.70 -15.23
CA LYS A 144 -15.79 5.69 -15.38
C LYS A 144 -16.18 5.05 -14.04
N GLU A 145 -15.21 4.68 -13.22
CA GLU A 145 -15.44 4.02 -11.93
C GLU A 145 -16.11 4.95 -10.92
N SER A 146 -15.72 6.23 -10.89
CA SER A 146 -16.28 7.23 -9.97
C SER A 146 -17.52 7.95 -10.52
N GLY A 147 -17.93 7.71 -11.79
CA GLY A 147 -19.06 8.40 -12.41
C GLY A 147 -18.86 9.91 -12.58
N ILE A 148 -17.61 10.36 -12.75
CA ILE A 148 -17.25 11.77 -12.94
C ILE A 148 -16.74 12.01 -14.36
N ASP A 149 -16.70 13.28 -14.78
CA ASP A 149 -16.10 13.62 -16.07
C ASP A 149 -14.56 13.43 -16.08
N THR A 150 -14.00 13.26 -17.27
CA THR A 150 -12.57 13.00 -17.48
C THR A 150 -11.70 14.18 -16.99
N GLU A 151 -12.19 15.41 -17.09
CA GLU A 151 -11.47 16.59 -16.65
C GLU A 151 -11.32 16.63 -15.13
N ARG A 152 -12.39 16.32 -14.39
CA ARG A 152 -12.35 16.16 -12.93
C ARG A 152 -11.44 15.00 -12.52
N ALA A 153 -11.53 13.86 -13.21
CA ALA A 153 -10.65 12.72 -12.98
C ALA A 153 -9.16 13.07 -13.19
N ALA A 154 -8.84 13.86 -14.22
CA ALA A 154 -7.48 14.34 -14.46
C ALA A 154 -6.98 15.29 -13.36
N ARG A 155 -7.84 16.17 -12.85
CA ARG A 155 -7.49 17.00 -11.68
C ARG A 155 -7.25 16.18 -10.42
N ARG A 156 -8.10 15.17 -10.15
CA ARG A 156 -7.90 14.22 -9.04
C ARG A 156 -6.58 13.47 -9.20
N GLN A 157 -6.32 12.92 -10.38
CA GLN A 157 -5.09 12.18 -10.65
C GLN A 157 -3.84 13.00 -10.31
N LYS A 158 -3.75 14.22 -10.82
CA LYS A 158 -2.59 15.08 -10.57
C LYS A 158 -2.39 15.34 -9.08
N ARG A 159 -3.48 15.60 -8.36
CA ARG A 159 -3.45 15.88 -6.93
C ARG A 159 -3.09 14.65 -6.10
N GLU A 160 -3.74 13.52 -6.36
CA GLU A 160 -3.52 12.30 -5.56
C GLU A 160 -2.14 11.71 -5.76
N ASP A 161 -1.66 11.64 -7.01
CA ASP A 161 -0.31 11.16 -7.28
C ASP A 161 0.75 12.08 -6.64
N GLN A 162 0.48 13.39 -6.62
CA GLN A 162 1.36 14.37 -5.94
C GLN A 162 1.34 14.18 -4.41
N VAL A 163 0.16 14.14 -3.80
CA VAL A 163 0.01 14.01 -2.35
C VAL A 163 0.64 12.71 -1.84
N ARG A 164 0.42 11.59 -2.53
CA ARG A 164 1.05 10.31 -2.14
C ARG A 164 2.56 10.37 -2.20
N ALA A 165 3.12 11.03 -3.22
CA ALA A 165 4.56 11.20 -3.34
C ALA A 165 5.12 12.15 -2.26
N GLU A 166 4.46 13.28 -1.99
CA GLU A 166 4.88 14.25 -0.97
C GLU A 166 4.89 13.63 0.43
N ILE A 167 3.84 12.91 0.81
CA ILE A 167 3.79 12.20 2.10
C ILE A 167 4.96 11.22 2.24
N SER A 168 5.24 10.45 1.20
CA SER A 168 6.31 9.46 1.25
C SER A 168 7.68 10.11 1.29
N LEU A 169 7.90 11.18 0.54
CA LEU A 169 9.16 11.92 0.54
C LEU A 169 9.41 12.64 1.86
N GLU A 170 8.42 13.31 2.40
CA GLU A 170 8.55 14.13 3.61
C GLU A 170 8.76 13.27 4.86
N PHE A 171 7.92 12.23 5.04
CA PHE A 171 7.90 11.44 6.26
C PHE A 171 8.75 10.19 6.23
N TYR A 172 9.02 9.66 5.04
CA TYR A 172 9.73 8.39 4.89
C TYR A 172 11.00 8.51 4.05
N HIS A 173 11.31 9.70 3.52
CA HIS A 173 12.47 9.98 2.67
C HIS A 173 12.61 9.01 1.48
N TRP A 174 11.46 8.62 0.92
CA TRP A 174 11.38 7.70 -0.20
C TRP A 174 10.35 8.17 -1.24
N ASP A 175 10.73 8.11 -2.52
CA ASP A 175 9.82 8.41 -3.62
C ASP A 175 9.11 7.12 -4.09
N PRO A 176 7.79 6.96 -3.86
CA PRO A 176 7.07 5.76 -4.27
C PRO A 176 6.88 5.65 -5.79
N ARG A 177 7.25 6.66 -6.55
CA ARG A 177 7.22 6.63 -8.02
C ARG A 177 8.40 5.83 -8.59
N GLU A 178 9.52 5.75 -7.88
CA GLU A 178 10.64 4.89 -8.21
C GLU A 178 10.23 3.41 -8.13
N THR A 179 11.00 2.53 -8.79
CA THR A 179 10.62 1.12 -8.92
C THR A 179 11.50 0.15 -8.12
N ASP A 180 12.53 0.64 -7.49
CA ASP A 180 13.59 -0.12 -6.82
C ASP A 180 13.12 -0.93 -5.60
N ARG A 181 11.97 -0.56 -5.00
CA ARG A 181 11.40 -1.22 -3.82
C ARG A 181 10.21 -2.11 -4.12
N TYR A 182 9.85 -2.27 -5.39
CA TYR A 182 8.76 -3.16 -5.78
C TYR A 182 9.32 -4.44 -6.41
N ASP A 183 8.78 -5.57 -6.00
CA ASP A 183 9.10 -6.86 -6.62
C ASP A 183 8.45 -6.99 -8.00
N LEU A 184 7.33 -6.29 -8.21
CA LEU A 184 6.54 -6.36 -9.42
C LEU A 184 5.93 -4.99 -9.75
N VAL A 185 6.11 -4.55 -10.99
CA VAL A 185 5.42 -3.38 -11.55
C VAL A 185 4.47 -3.85 -12.62
N VAL A 186 3.17 -3.60 -12.43
CA VAL A 186 2.11 -4.09 -13.32
C VAL A 186 1.53 -2.95 -14.12
N ASN A 187 1.61 -3.04 -15.45
CA ASN A 187 0.98 -2.10 -16.36
C ASN A 187 -0.48 -2.48 -16.60
N THR A 188 -1.39 -1.85 -15.85
CA THR A 188 -2.83 -2.11 -15.92
C THR A 188 -3.51 -1.45 -17.14
N GLY A 189 -2.75 -0.76 -17.98
CA GLY A 189 -3.26 -0.18 -19.21
C GLY A 189 -3.15 -1.11 -20.41
N THR A 190 -2.21 -2.05 -20.37
CA THR A 190 -1.98 -3.00 -21.49
C THR A 190 -2.49 -4.42 -21.21
N MET A 191 -2.87 -4.69 -19.97
CA MET A 191 -3.48 -5.95 -19.54
C MET A 191 -4.86 -5.67 -18.92
N ASP A 192 -5.78 -6.60 -19.08
CA ASP A 192 -7.03 -6.55 -18.32
C ASP A 192 -6.79 -6.77 -16.81
N LEU A 193 -7.70 -6.28 -15.99
CA LEU A 193 -7.51 -6.30 -14.54
C LEU A 193 -7.54 -7.71 -13.93
N ASP A 194 -8.27 -8.64 -14.56
CA ASP A 194 -8.31 -10.05 -14.09
C ASP A 194 -6.96 -10.74 -14.36
N THR A 195 -6.35 -10.51 -15.52
CA THR A 195 -4.97 -10.95 -15.79
C THR A 195 -3.99 -10.36 -14.80
N CYS A 196 -4.14 -9.09 -14.43
CA CYS A 196 -3.30 -8.47 -13.38
C CYS A 196 -3.47 -9.18 -12.03
N VAL A 197 -4.70 -9.51 -11.64
CA VAL A 197 -4.98 -10.31 -10.42
C VAL A 197 -4.25 -11.64 -10.46
N ASP A 198 -4.36 -12.39 -11.55
CA ASP A 198 -3.74 -13.72 -11.69
C ASP A 198 -2.22 -13.66 -11.58
N ILE A 199 -1.57 -12.67 -12.20
CA ILE A 199 -0.12 -12.45 -12.11
C ILE A 199 0.30 -12.18 -10.66
N ILE A 200 -0.40 -11.28 -9.97
CA ILE A 200 -0.08 -10.92 -8.59
C ILE A 200 -0.28 -12.12 -7.66
N VAL A 201 -1.36 -12.87 -7.82
CA VAL A 201 -1.65 -14.08 -7.04
C VAL A 201 -0.57 -15.14 -7.26
N ALA A 202 -0.14 -15.36 -8.50
CA ALA A 202 0.93 -16.29 -8.82
C ALA A 202 2.26 -15.88 -8.17
N ALA A 203 2.64 -14.60 -8.29
CA ALA A 203 3.85 -14.04 -7.70
C ALA A 203 3.82 -14.15 -6.15
N ALA A 204 2.69 -13.81 -5.52
CA ALA A 204 2.52 -13.91 -4.08
C ALA A 204 2.66 -15.36 -3.57
N ARG A 205 2.07 -16.32 -4.28
CA ARG A 205 2.20 -17.75 -3.94
C ARG A 205 3.64 -18.24 -4.06
N ILE A 206 4.39 -17.77 -5.06
CA ILE A 206 5.81 -18.11 -5.25
C ILE A 206 6.63 -17.52 -4.10
N LYS A 207 6.45 -16.24 -3.80
CA LYS A 207 7.19 -15.54 -2.73
C LYS A 207 6.86 -16.05 -1.32
N ALA A 208 5.67 -16.61 -1.15
CA ALA A 208 5.24 -17.22 0.12
C ALA A 208 5.85 -18.61 0.38
N ARG A 209 6.50 -19.24 -0.58
CA ARG A 209 7.14 -20.55 -0.38
C ARG A 209 8.27 -20.44 0.64
N PRO A 210 8.46 -21.44 1.52
CA PRO A 210 9.66 -21.49 2.34
C PRO A 210 10.89 -21.47 1.43
N THR A 211 11.85 -20.60 1.72
CA THR A 211 13.15 -20.66 1.05
C THR A 211 13.77 -22.00 1.48
N SER A 212 13.85 -22.97 0.58
CA SER A 212 14.64 -24.17 0.86
C SER A 212 16.07 -23.69 1.11
N ALA A 213 16.57 -23.91 2.31
CA ALA A 213 17.99 -23.70 2.58
C ALA A 213 18.76 -24.43 1.46
N ALA A 214 19.46 -23.69 0.66
CA ALA A 214 20.30 -24.24 -0.39
C ALA A 214 21.17 -25.33 0.25
N SER A 215 21.03 -26.54 -0.23
CA SER A 215 21.93 -27.64 0.04
C SER A 215 23.32 -27.27 -0.50
N ALA A 216 24.07 -26.48 0.27
CA ALA A 216 25.50 -26.27 0.08
C ALA A 216 26.23 -27.42 0.80
N GLY A 217 26.15 -28.56 0.19
CA GLY A 217 26.92 -29.77 0.50
C GLY A 217 27.46 -30.36 -0.80
N GLY A 218 28.20 -29.57 -1.52
CA GLY A 218 29.09 -30.08 -2.57
C GLY A 218 30.38 -30.51 -1.90
N GLU A 219 30.47 -31.79 -1.48
CA GLU A 219 31.73 -32.43 -1.22
C GLU A 219 32.55 -32.34 -2.50
N VAL A 220 33.64 -31.58 -2.46
CA VAL A 220 34.74 -31.71 -3.42
C VAL A 220 35.71 -32.68 -2.82
N ASN A 221 35.74 -33.85 -3.43
CA ASN A 221 36.75 -34.89 -3.19
C ASN A 221 37.96 -34.59 -4.05
#